data_4efd3f875b74d9be71668299eb595a96
#
_entry.id   4efd3f875b74d9be71668299eb595a96
#
_cell.length_a   1.000
_cell.length_b   1.000
_cell.length_c   1.000
_cell.angle_alpha   90.00
_cell.angle_beta   90.00
_cell.angle_gamma   90.00
#
_symmetry.space_group_name_H-M   'P 1'
#
loop_
_entity.id
_entity.type
_entity.pdbx_description
1 polymer ?
#
loop_
_entity_poly.entity_id
_entity_poly.type
_entity_poly.pdbx_seq_one_letter_code
_entity_poly.pdbx_strand_id
1 'polypeptide(L)'
;MGAGCAFSQTKLEIQEIALNQTLLKFRQASTAEQMDAQNETFKDEFKAFLSLPGAFDYKFKHLESVAILDSPDEKIRIINWNIEYPDMSYAYGGFILIKSNKKTRIVELVDTLDAYDSKPKGTVDYSKWYGALYYKIVPFENGSKTEYLLLGWDGGTTGSNFKIMDVLVLGKRSVRFGSPVFISNNNLDKRIVFEYSNQAVMNVRFEEKYGRIVMDHLSPEAPSLEGLYSYYVPDLSYDSYAYNGAYWVLTEDIIAVNDPEFEPKSFIQMNARTGKLERKKLKKDWINPTAGKNNDGDINHVARTPESELNDTENPKEYNKKEQRKLRRAYRRNPSGLSVTTGKYNRKKYRQKTP
;
A
#
# COMPACT_ATOMS: atom_id res chain seq x y z
N MET A 1 37.69 -7.99 -19.99
CA MET A 1 36.55 -7.04 -19.91
C MET A 1 36.13 -6.67 -18.48
N GLY A 2 36.90 -6.98 -17.43
CA GLY A 2 36.51 -6.73 -16.03
C GLY A 2 36.92 -5.38 -15.40
N ALA A 3 37.94 -4.73 -15.92
CA ALA A 3 38.46 -3.50 -15.29
C ALA A 3 37.60 -2.24 -15.51
N GLY A 4 36.92 -2.13 -16.65
CA GLY A 4 36.10 -0.96 -16.97
C GLY A 4 34.83 -0.83 -16.12
N CYS A 5 34.21 -1.94 -15.67
CA CYS A 5 33.03 -1.92 -14.80
C CYS A 5 33.36 -1.49 -13.36
N ALA A 6 34.50 -1.92 -12.83
CA ALA A 6 34.89 -1.56 -11.46
C ALA A 6 35.19 -0.07 -11.30
N PHE A 7 35.86 0.56 -12.28
CA PHE A 7 36.14 1.99 -12.29
C PHE A 7 34.88 2.85 -12.43
N SER A 8 33.88 2.40 -13.18
CA SER A 8 32.59 3.08 -13.34
C SER A 8 31.77 3.04 -12.05
N GLN A 9 31.74 1.92 -11.36
CA GLN A 9 31.01 1.78 -10.08
C GLN A 9 31.63 2.66 -8.97
N THR A 10 32.95 2.70 -8.87
CA THR A 10 33.65 3.56 -7.91
C THR A 10 33.35 5.04 -8.16
N LYS A 11 33.26 5.46 -9.42
CA LYS A 11 32.92 6.85 -9.77
C LYS A 11 31.49 7.22 -9.36
N LEU A 12 30.52 6.35 -9.60
CA LEU A 12 29.14 6.56 -9.21
C LEU A 12 28.97 6.59 -7.68
N GLU A 13 29.70 5.74 -6.95
CA GLU A 13 29.66 5.71 -5.50
C GLU A 13 30.23 7.01 -4.87
N ILE A 14 31.33 7.53 -5.40
CA ILE A 14 31.89 8.81 -4.97
C ILE A 14 30.89 9.97 -5.21
N GLN A 15 30.21 9.95 -6.35
CA GLN A 15 29.22 10.98 -6.68
C GLN A 15 27.92 10.81 -5.86
N GLU A 16 27.52 9.58 -5.52
CA GLU A 16 26.42 9.36 -4.59
C GLU A 16 26.72 9.93 -3.20
N ILE A 17 27.95 9.73 -2.70
CA ILE A 17 28.38 10.30 -1.41
C ILE A 17 28.30 11.83 -1.43
N ALA A 18 28.74 12.47 -2.52
CA ALA A 18 28.62 13.92 -2.66
C ALA A 18 27.15 14.37 -2.71
N LEU A 19 26.33 13.68 -3.49
CA LEU A 19 24.89 13.93 -3.58
C LEU A 19 24.17 13.75 -2.24
N ASN A 20 24.57 12.75 -1.46
CA ASN A 20 24.05 12.55 -0.11
C ASN A 20 24.42 13.69 0.84
N GLN A 21 25.61 14.29 0.70
CA GLN A 21 25.97 15.47 1.50
C GLN A 21 25.06 16.66 1.18
N THR A 22 24.70 16.86 -0.08
CA THR A 22 23.76 17.91 -0.49
C THR A 22 22.35 17.59 0.03
N LEU A 23 21.92 16.33 -0.02
CA LEU A 23 20.65 15.89 0.59
C LEU A 23 20.61 16.15 2.09
N LEU A 24 21.67 15.86 2.82
CA LEU A 24 21.74 16.13 4.26
C LEU A 24 21.67 17.64 4.58
N LYS A 25 22.32 18.50 3.79
CA LYS A 25 22.18 19.96 3.92
C LYS A 25 20.75 20.41 3.66
N PHE A 26 20.11 19.86 2.64
CA PHE A 26 18.70 20.11 2.33
C PHE A 26 17.79 19.70 3.51
N ARG A 27 18.00 18.51 4.09
CA ARG A 27 17.22 18.02 5.24
C ARG A 27 17.48 18.81 6.55
N GLN A 28 18.58 19.54 6.65
CA GLN A 28 18.94 20.39 7.79
C GLN A 28 18.45 21.83 7.63
N ALA A 29 17.94 22.22 6.47
CA ALA A 29 17.37 23.54 6.25
C ALA A 29 16.14 23.75 7.15
N SER A 30 16.00 24.96 7.70
CA SER A 30 14.97 25.28 8.70
C SER A 30 13.96 26.34 8.25
N THR A 31 14.22 27.02 7.13
CA THR A 31 13.27 27.98 6.54
C THR A 31 12.86 27.53 5.14
N ALA A 32 11.67 27.93 4.69
CA ALA A 32 11.15 27.57 3.38
C ALA A 32 12.12 28.00 2.26
N GLU A 33 12.65 29.21 2.32
CA GLU A 33 13.59 29.72 1.31
C GLU A 33 14.88 28.91 1.24
N GLN A 34 15.39 28.46 2.41
CA GLN A 34 16.58 27.59 2.46
C GLN A 34 16.26 26.20 1.91
N MET A 35 15.09 25.65 2.23
CA MET A 35 14.63 24.35 1.74
C MET A 35 14.51 24.37 0.22
N ASP A 36 13.88 25.38 -0.35
CA ASP A 36 13.74 25.55 -1.80
C ASP A 36 15.11 25.66 -2.50
N ALA A 37 16.00 26.54 -2.00
CA ALA A 37 17.32 26.73 -2.58
C ALA A 37 18.18 25.45 -2.52
N GLN A 38 18.13 24.71 -1.40
CA GLN A 38 18.87 23.45 -1.26
C GLN A 38 18.23 22.33 -2.08
N ASN A 39 16.89 22.29 -2.20
CA ASN A 39 16.20 21.34 -3.06
C ASN A 39 16.55 21.55 -4.54
N GLU A 40 16.60 22.79 -5.03
CA GLU A 40 17.01 23.05 -6.41
C GLU A 40 18.46 22.60 -6.63
N THR A 41 19.37 22.89 -5.70
CA THR A 41 20.77 22.42 -5.77
C THR A 41 20.82 20.87 -5.81
N PHE A 42 20.10 20.21 -4.91
CA PHE A 42 20.03 18.75 -4.86
C PHE A 42 19.45 18.17 -6.16
N LYS A 43 18.41 18.78 -6.69
CA LYS A 43 17.75 18.37 -7.93
C LYS A 43 18.69 18.46 -9.14
N ASP A 44 19.43 19.56 -9.27
CA ASP A 44 20.38 19.74 -10.35
C ASP A 44 21.56 18.75 -10.28
N GLU A 45 22.12 18.54 -9.10
CA GLU A 45 23.19 17.56 -8.87
C GLU A 45 22.69 16.14 -9.13
N PHE A 46 21.46 15.80 -8.69
CA PHE A 46 20.89 14.50 -8.95
C PHE A 46 20.67 14.26 -10.44
N LYS A 47 20.15 15.25 -11.15
CA LYS A 47 19.98 15.18 -12.61
C LYS A 47 21.30 14.98 -13.34
N ALA A 48 22.37 15.64 -12.88
CA ALA A 48 23.72 15.43 -13.40
C ALA A 48 24.18 13.98 -13.14
N PHE A 49 24.00 13.47 -11.92
CA PHE A 49 24.27 12.07 -11.58
C PHE A 49 23.52 11.09 -12.49
N LEU A 50 22.21 11.28 -12.66
CA LEU A 50 21.36 10.40 -13.48
C LEU A 50 21.74 10.39 -14.96
N SER A 51 22.46 11.42 -15.41
CA SER A 51 22.96 11.51 -16.79
C SER A 51 24.23 10.68 -17.03
N LEU A 52 24.84 10.12 -15.98
CA LEU A 52 26.06 9.31 -16.10
C LEU A 52 25.78 7.91 -16.65
N PRO A 53 26.74 7.32 -17.36
CA PRO A 53 26.64 5.94 -17.78
C PRO A 53 26.48 4.99 -16.60
N GLY A 54 25.48 4.10 -16.66
CA GLY A 54 25.20 3.13 -15.61
C GLY A 54 24.31 3.64 -14.47
N ALA A 55 23.94 4.91 -14.45
CA ALA A 55 23.09 5.48 -13.39
C ALA A 55 21.69 4.86 -13.34
N PHE A 56 21.13 4.40 -14.46
CA PHE A 56 19.82 3.75 -14.49
C PHE A 56 19.78 2.49 -13.62
N ASP A 57 20.80 1.64 -13.71
CA ASP A 57 20.85 0.36 -12.99
C ASP A 57 21.61 0.46 -11.65
N TYR A 58 22.10 1.68 -11.30
CA TYR A 58 22.85 1.89 -10.07
C TYR A 58 21.98 1.70 -8.84
N LYS A 59 22.47 0.94 -7.85
CA LYS A 59 21.79 0.72 -6.58
C LYS A 59 22.33 1.67 -5.54
N PHE A 60 21.54 2.70 -5.26
CA PHE A 60 21.86 3.71 -4.24
C PHE A 60 21.93 3.07 -2.86
N LYS A 61 22.91 3.48 -2.07
CA LYS A 61 23.18 2.95 -0.73
C LYS A 61 23.02 3.99 0.37
N HIS A 62 23.17 5.27 0.02
CA HIS A 62 23.28 6.38 0.97
C HIS A 62 22.08 7.33 0.94
N LEU A 63 21.22 7.28 -0.08
CA LEU A 63 20.07 8.18 -0.23
C LEU A 63 18.83 7.63 0.50
N GLU A 64 18.90 7.47 1.82
CA GLU A 64 17.86 6.81 2.62
C GLU A 64 16.49 7.53 2.61
N SER A 65 16.49 8.88 2.48
CA SER A 65 15.24 9.66 2.49
C SER A 65 14.71 10.00 1.08
N VAL A 66 15.13 9.23 0.08
CA VAL A 66 14.68 9.33 -1.30
C VAL A 66 14.05 7.99 -1.70
N ALA A 67 12.81 8.01 -2.16
CA ALA A 67 12.15 6.81 -2.67
C ALA A 67 12.67 6.50 -4.08
N ILE A 68 13.17 5.29 -4.28
CA ILE A 68 13.68 4.79 -5.56
C ILE A 68 12.94 3.52 -5.89
N LEU A 69 12.13 3.58 -6.94
CA LEU A 69 11.24 2.50 -7.37
C LEU A 69 11.65 2.01 -8.76
N ASP A 70 12.07 0.77 -8.84
CA ASP A 70 12.28 0.08 -10.12
C ASP A 70 10.99 -0.63 -10.53
N SER A 71 10.55 -0.47 -11.78
CA SER A 71 9.44 -1.27 -12.29
C SER A 71 9.87 -2.73 -12.47
N PRO A 72 8.99 -3.72 -12.16
CA PRO A 72 9.30 -5.14 -12.32
C PRO A 72 9.72 -5.56 -13.73
N ASP A 73 9.32 -4.81 -14.76
CA ASP A 73 9.72 -5.02 -16.15
C ASP A 73 11.03 -4.32 -16.54
N GLU A 74 11.73 -3.70 -15.57
CA GLU A 74 13.02 -3.02 -15.70
C GLU A 74 13.05 -1.88 -16.73
N LYS A 75 11.90 -1.35 -17.14
CA LYS A 75 11.80 -0.27 -18.13
C LYS A 75 11.82 1.12 -17.53
N ILE A 76 11.34 1.24 -16.28
CA ILE A 76 11.16 2.52 -15.60
C ILE A 76 11.80 2.47 -14.22
N ARG A 77 12.40 3.59 -13.85
CA ARG A 77 12.78 3.90 -12.48
C ARG A 77 12.15 5.23 -12.10
N ILE A 78 11.42 5.28 -11.00
CA ILE A 78 10.89 6.50 -10.39
C ILE A 78 11.75 6.82 -9.18
N ILE A 79 12.22 8.05 -9.10
CA ILE A 79 12.96 8.60 -7.98
C ILE A 79 12.19 9.81 -7.50
N ASN A 80 11.79 9.84 -6.24
CA ASN A 80 11.06 10.97 -5.70
C ASN A 80 11.30 11.17 -4.20
N TRP A 81 11.07 12.38 -3.74
CA TRP A 81 11.23 12.79 -2.34
C TRP A 81 10.21 13.88 -1.99
N ASN A 82 9.96 14.03 -0.71
CA ASN A 82 9.13 15.11 -0.16
C ASN A 82 9.98 16.24 0.41
N ILE A 83 9.38 17.40 0.47
CA ILE A 83 9.83 18.58 1.20
C ILE A 83 8.73 18.87 2.22
N GLU A 84 9.07 18.88 3.49
CA GLU A 84 8.14 19.21 4.57
C GLU A 84 8.51 20.59 5.11
N TYR A 85 7.62 21.56 4.88
CA TYR A 85 7.83 22.93 5.28
C TYR A 85 7.47 23.18 6.75
N PRO A 86 8.01 24.25 7.37
CA PRO A 86 7.72 24.56 8.77
C PRO A 86 6.25 24.84 9.09
N ASP A 87 5.46 25.21 8.08
CA ASP A 87 3.99 25.40 8.18
C ASP A 87 3.19 24.12 8.01
N MET A 88 3.89 22.95 7.93
CA MET A 88 3.33 21.62 7.71
C MET A 88 2.71 21.42 6.32
N SER A 89 3.04 22.25 5.37
CA SER A 89 2.75 22.00 3.95
C SER A 89 3.83 21.10 3.33
N TYR A 90 3.52 20.48 2.20
CA TYR A 90 4.40 19.55 1.51
C TYR A 90 4.58 19.93 0.05
N ALA A 91 5.80 19.82 -0.44
CA ALA A 91 6.11 19.79 -1.86
C ALA A 91 6.90 18.53 -2.21
N TYR A 92 7.03 18.25 -3.50
CA TYR A 92 7.63 17.01 -3.97
C TYR A 92 8.60 17.27 -5.12
N GLY A 93 9.74 16.56 -5.07
CA GLY A 93 10.66 16.49 -6.19
C GLY A 93 10.72 15.09 -6.76
N GLY A 94 11.05 14.95 -8.03
CA GLY A 94 11.21 13.62 -8.60
C GLY A 94 11.67 13.57 -10.04
N PHE A 95 12.10 12.38 -10.42
CA PHE A 95 12.51 12.04 -11.78
C PHE A 95 11.90 10.71 -12.20
N ILE A 96 11.56 10.60 -13.48
CA ILE A 96 11.26 9.33 -14.13
C ILE A 96 12.34 9.02 -15.14
N LEU A 97 13.03 7.91 -14.94
CA LEU A 97 13.99 7.38 -15.89
C LEU A 97 13.32 6.31 -16.73
N ILE A 98 13.39 6.45 -18.04
CA ILE A 98 12.79 5.52 -18.99
C ILE A 98 13.91 4.87 -19.80
N LYS A 99 14.05 3.56 -19.67
CA LYS A 99 15.08 2.77 -20.38
C LYS A 99 14.75 2.72 -21.87
N SER A 100 15.71 3.00 -22.68
CA SER A 100 15.63 2.89 -24.14
C SER A 100 16.89 2.21 -24.68
N ASN A 101 16.80 1.55 -25.83
CA ASN A 101 17.93 0.87 -26.46
C ASN A 101 19.13 1.77 -26.75
N LYS A 102 18.92 3.08 -26.86
CA LYS A 102 19.97 4.04 -27.23
C LYS A 102 20.45 4.89 -26.07
N LYS A 103 19.53 5.37 -25.23
CA LYS A 103 19.83 6.30 -24.13
C LYS A 103 18.67 6.29 -23.13
N THR A 104 18.98 6.34 -21.84
CA THR A 104 17.98 6.59 -20.79
C THR A 104 17.40 7.99 -20.95
N ARG A 105 16.08 8.08 -21.01
CA ARG A 105 15.35 9.33 -20.99
C ARG A 105 15.08 9.72 -19.54
N ILE A 106 15.52 10.89 -19.14
CA ILE A 106 15.28 11.47 -17.81
C ILE A 106 14.16 12.50 -17.95
N VAL A 107 13.12 12.36 -17.16
CA VAL A 107 11.98 13.28 -17.10
C VAL A 107 11.89 13.80 -15.68
N GLU A 108 12.04 15.11 -15.53
CA GLU A 108 11.88 15.81 -14.25
C GLU A 108 10.38 16.05 -14.01
N LEU A 109 9.92 15.69 -12.81
CA LEU A 109 8.56 15.95 -12.36
C LEU A 109 8.49 17.36 -11.77
N VAL A 110 7.55 18.16 -12.26
CA VAL A 110 7.33 19.53 -11.76
C VAL A 110 6.07 19.52 -10.91
N ASP A 111 6.27 19.68 -9.61
CA ASP A 111 5.16 19.82 -8.67
C ASP A 111 4.47 21.19 -8.86
N THR A 112 3.18 21.15 -9.13
CA THR A 112 2.34 22.32 -9.35
C THR A 112 1.04 22.22 -8.54
N LEU A 113 1.09 21.56 -7.37
CA LEU A 113 -0.12 21.35 -6.56
C LEU A 113 -0.83 22.67 -6.23
N ASP A 114 -0.09 23.74 -5.98
CA ASP A 114 -0.63 25.08 -5.70
C ASP A 114 -1.46 25.67 -6.86
N ALA A 115 -1.30 25.10 -8.07
CA ALA A 115 -2.11 25.50 -9.22
C ALA A 115 -3.48 24.79 -9.29
N TYR A 116 -3.78 23.92 -8.34
CA TYR A 116 -5.03 23.17 -8.28
C TYR A 116 -5.79 23.47 -6.99
N ASP A 117 -7.08 23.74 -7.09
CA ASP A 117 -7.97 23.87 -5.93
C ASP A 117 -8.15 22.55 -5.18
N SER A 118 -7.93 21.44 -5.86
CA SER A 118 -7.97 20.07 -5.31
C SER A 118 -7.16 19.13 -6.21
N LYS A 119 -6.82 17.93 -5.74
CA LYS A 119 -6.11 16.96 -6.58
C LYS A 119 -6.86 16.68 -7.88
N PRO A 120 -6.18 16.79 -9.04
CA PRO A 120 -6.84 16.75 -10.34
C PRO A 120 -7.41 15.37 -10.64
N LYS A 121 -8.70 15.30 -10.99
CA LYS A 121 -9.37 14.06 -11.43
C LYS A 121 -9.01 13.67 -12.87
N GLY A 122 -8.54 14.63 -13.65
CA GLY A 122 -8.17 14.45 -15.05
C GLY A 122 -6.77 13.86 -15.26
N THR A 123 -6.42 13.66 -16.54
CA THR A 123 -5.06 13.32 -16.94
C THR A 123 -4.18 14.57 -16.89
N VAL A 124 -3.03 14.49 -16.25
CA VAL A 124 -2.05 15.58 -16.15
C VAL A 124 -0.72 15.18 -16.78
N ASP A 125 0.00 16.16 -17.29
CA ASP A 125 1.36 15.97 -17.82
C ASP A 125 2.39 16.06 -16.70
N TYR A 126 3.58 15.49 -16.90
CA TYR A 126 4.69 15.53 -15.93
C TYR A 126 5.10 16.97 -15.53
N SER A 127 4.90 17.96 -16.42
CA SER A 127 5.17 19.39 -16.16
C SER A 127 4.08 20.07 -15.34
N LYS A 128 2.99 19.37 -15.05
CA LYS A 128 1.88 19.79 -14.20
C LYS A 128 1.52 18.70 -13.20
N TRP A 129 2.55 18.03 -12.70
CA TRP A 129 2.38 17.00 -11.69
C TRP A 129 1.90 17.63 -10.37
N TYR A 130 1.02 16.96 -9.66
CA TYR A 130 0.36 17.46 -8.44
C TYR A 130 1.07 17.02 -7.15
N GLY A 131 2.29 16.49 -7.25
CA GLY A 131 3.08 16.05 -6.11
C GLY A 131 2.54 14.79 -5.42
N ALA A 132 3.41 13.85 -5.17
CA ALA A 132 3.17 12.69 -4.32
C ALA A 132 4.47 11.96 -4.01
N LEU A 133 4.57 11.30 -2.85
CA LEU A 133 5.63 10.35 -2.56
C LEU A 133 5.15 8.96 -2.99
N TYR A 134 5.58 8.50 -4.17
CA TYR A 134 5.27 7.15 -4.64
C TYR A 134 6.13 6.13 -3.90
N TYR A 135 5.52 5.01 -3.49
CA TYR A 135 6.18 3.92 -2.77
C TYR A 135 5.98 2.54 -3.42
N LYS A 136 5.14 2.44 -4.46
CA LYS A 136 4.94 1.20 -5.24
C LYS A 136 4.68 1.53 -6.69
N ILE A 137 5.25 0.70 -7.58
CA ILE A 137 5.00 0.69 -9.02
C ILE A 137 4.66 -0.73 -9.47
N VAL A 138 3.59 -0.88 -10.25
CA VAL A 138 3.12 -2.17 -10.76
C VAL A 138 2.76 -2.03 -12.24
N PRO A 139 3.46 -2.70 -13.15
CA PRO A 139 3.09 -2.71 -14.58
C PRO A 139 1.81 -3.54 -14.78
N PHE A 140 0.95 -3.09 -15.67
CA PHE A 140 -0.22 -3.84 -16.13
C PHE A 140 -0.51 -3.53 -17.60
N GLU A 141 -1.16 -4.46 -18.30
CA GLU A 141 -1.48 -4.30 -19.70
C GLU A 141 -2.85 -3.63 -19.88
N ASN A 142 -2.87 -2.47 -20.52
CA ASN A 142 -4.10 -1.77 -20.91
C ASN A 142 -4.24 -1.80 -22.44
N GLY A 143 -5.01 -2.75 -22.95
CA GLY A 143 -5.06 -3.07 -24.39
C GLY A 143 -3.72 -3.56 -24.91
N SER A 144 -3.10 -2.82 -25.83
CA SER A 144 -1.77 -3.14 -26.40
C SER A 144 -0.62 -2.37 -25.76
N LYS A 145 -0.84 -1.69 -24.63
CA LYS A 145 0.15 -0.85 -23.97
C LYS A 145 0.35 -1.28 -22.53
N THR A 146 1.60 -1.28 -22.11
CA THR A 146 1.92 -1.37 -20.69
C THR A 146 1.74 0.00 -20.04
N GLU A 147 0.91 0.08 -19.02
CA GLU A 147 0.75 1.21 -18.12
C GLU A 147 1.22 0.82 -16.73
N TYR A 148 1.46 1.80 -15.83
CA TYR A 148 2.05 1.55 -14.53
C TYR A 148 1.16 2.14 -13.45
N LEU A 149 0.58 1.26 -12.64
CA LEU A 149 -0.09 1.64 -11.41
C LEU A 149 0.95 2.17 -10.42
N LEU A 150 0.66 3.30 -9.84
CA LEU A 150 1.47 3.93 -8.80
C LEU A 150 0.65 4.03 -7.51
N LEU A 151 1.23 3.62 -6.39
CA LEU A 151 0.68 3.92 -5.07
C LEU A 151 1.52 5.01 -4.45
N GLY A 152 0.86 6.06 -3.97
CA GLY A 152 1.50 7.25 -3.43
C GLY A 152 0.85 7.76 -2.15
N TRP A 153 1.56 8.66 -1.51
CA TRP A 153 1.14 9.40 -0.35
C TRP A 153 1.45 10.88 -0.52
N ASP A 154 0.58 11.71 0.02
CA ASP A 154 0.83 13.13 0.17
C ASP A 154 0.42 13.58 1.57
N GLY A 155 1.29 14.35 2.23
CA GLY A 155 1.08 14.90 3.57
C GLY A 155 -0.01 15.97 3.63
N GLY A 156 -0.45 16.46 2.46
CA GLY A 156 -1.58 17.38 2.36
C GLY A 156 -1.38 18.68 3.10
N THR A 157 -2.25 18.93 4.07
CA THR A 157 -2.29 20.14 4.89
C THR A 157 -2.33 19.78 6.38
N THR A 158 -2.46 20.80 7.23
CA THR A 158 -2.55 20.65 8.69
C THR A 158 -3.70 19.76 9.18
N GLY A 159 -4.71 19.47 8.37
CA GLY A 159 -5.90 18.71 8.75
C GLY A 159 -5.99 17.31 8.18
N SER A 160 -5.41 17.05 7.02
CA SER A 160 -5.59 15.77 6.32
C SER A 160 -4.36 15.35 5.52
N ASN A 161 -4.23 14.03 5.36
CA ASN A 161 -3.29 13.35 4.48
C ASN A 161 -4.05 12.70 3.31
N PHE A 162 -3.30 12.31 2.29
CA PHE A 162 -3.87 11.65 1.12
C PHE A 162 -3.15 10.35 0.79
N LYS A 163 -3.91 9.33 0.40
CA LYS A 163 -3.41 8.17 -0.35
C LYS A 163 -3.88 8.26 -1.78
N ILE A 164 -2.99 7.90 -2.69
CA ILE A 164 -3.21 8.11 -4.12
C ILE A 164 -2.94 6.80 -4.86
N MET A 165 -3.90 6.37 -5.66
CA MET A 165 -3.71 5.36 -6.69
C MET A 165 -3.78 6.06 -8.04
N ASP A 166 -2.67 6.06 -8.75
CA ASP A 166 -2.54 6.75 -10.03
C ASP A 166 -1.99 5.82 -11.11
N VAL A 167 -2.06 6.24 -12.35
CA VAL A 167 -1.53 5.49 -13.48
C VAL A 167 -0.58 6.35 -14.29
N LEU A 168 0.67 5.89 -14.39
CA LEU A 168 1.66 6.48 -15.27
C LEU A 168 1.52 5.91 -16.68
N VAL A 169 1.33 6.78 -17.65
CA VAL A 169 1.16 6.48 -19.08
C VAL A 169 2.32 7.04 -19.88
N LEU A 170 3.06 6.17 -20.55
CA LEU A 170 4.19 6.55 -21.38
C LEU A 170 3.79 6.66 -22.85
N GLY A 171 4.01 7.83 -23.44
CA GLY A 171 3.99 8.04 -24.89
C GLY A 171 5.39 8.16 -25.46
N LYS A 172 5.51 8.22 -26.78
CA LYS A 172 6.82 8.39 -27.44
C LYS A 172 7.60 9.59 -26.91
N ARG A 173 6.93 10.71 -26.63
CA ARG A 173 7.52 11.95 -26.11
C ARG A 173 6.82 12.47 -24.85
N SER A 174 5.64 11.94 -24.52
CA SER A 174 4.85 12.37 -23.35
C SER A 174 5.03 11.42 -22.17
N VAL A 175 4.86 11.95 -20.98
CA VAL A 175 4.71 11.24 -19.72
C VAL A 175 3.50 11.84 -19.02
N ARG A 176 2.49 11.06 -18.76
CA ARG A 176 1.22 11.54 -18.22
C ARG A 176 0.78 10.70 -17.05
N PHE A 177 0.04 11.29 -16.15
CA PHE A 177 -0.58 10.65 -15.00
C PHE A 177 -2.10 10.68 -15.14
N GLY A 178 -2.74 9.55 -14.86
CA GLY A 178 -4.19 9.34 -14.96
C GLY A 178 -4.61 8.63 -16.25
N SER A 179 -5.16 7.44 -16.09
CA SER A 179 -5.76 6.60 -17.14
C SER A 179 -7.11 6.10 -16.67
N PRO A 180 -8.17 6.08 -17.53
CA PRO A 180 -9.52 5.69 -17.13
C PRO A 180 -9.60 4.17 -16.95
N VAL A 181 -9.12 3.68 -15.82
CA VAL A 181 -9.01 2.24 -15.54
C VAL A 181 -9.59 1.82 -14.19
N PHE A 182 -10.01 2.76 -13.33
CA PHE A 182 -10.59 2.41 -12.03
C PHE A 182 -12.11 2.46 -12.09
N ILE A 183 -12.77 1.35 -11.76
CA ILE A 183 -14.21 1.27 -11.66
C ILE A 183 -14.63 1.18 -10.19
N SER A 184 -15.38 2.18 -9.74
CA SER A 184 -16.02 2.24 -8.43
C SER A 184 -17.47 2.71 -8.58
N ASN A 185 -18.44 1.95 -8.05
CA ASN A 185 -19.87 2.35 -8.04
C ASN A 185 -20.39 2.87 -9.40
N ASN A 186 -20.05 2.18 -10.50
CA ASN A 186 -20.35 2.55 -11.90
C ASN A 186 -19.64 3.81 -12.44
N ASN A 187 -18.72 4.38 -11.71
CA ASN A 187 -17.85 5.45 -12.20
C ASN A 187 -16.56 4.89 -12.76
N LEU A 188 -16.06 5.52 -13.82
CA LEU A 188 -14.76 5.20 -14.41
C LEU A 188 -13.80 6.35 -14.14
N ASP A 189 -12.92 6.13 -13.16
CA ASP A 189 -11.98 7.13 -12.68
C ASP A 189 -10.58 6.93 -13.27
N LYS A 190 -9.86 8.04 -13.42
CA LYS A 190 -8.47 8.04 -13.91
C LYS A 190 -7.45 7.96 -12.80
N ARG A 191 -7.89 8.25 -11.59
CA ARG A 191 -7.12 8.29 -10.34
C ARG A 191 -8.07 8.15 -9.18
N ILE A 192 -7.64 7.47 -8.14
CA ILE A 192 -8.34 7.41 -6.86
C ILE A 192 -7.53 8.16 -5.83
N VAL A 193 -8.19 9.04 -5.10
CA VAL A 193 -7.58 9.84 -4.03
C VAL A 193 -8.42 9.65 -2.77
N PHE A 194 -7.80 9.17 -1.73
CA PHE A 194 -8.37 9.05 -0.40
C PHE A 194 -7.84 10.18 0.47
N GLU A 195 -8.71 11.05 0.92
CA GLU A 195 -8.41 12.04 1.96
C GLU A 195 -8.81 11.45 3.31
N TYR A 196 -7.94 11.58 4.30
CA TYR A 196 -8.17 11.05 5.65
C TYR A 196 -7.50 11.92 6.69
N SER A 197 -7.95 11.80 7.95
CA SER A 197 -7.44 12.55 9.09
C SER A 197 -5.92 12.40 9.23
N ASN A 198 -5.20 13.50 9.47
CA ASN A 198 -3.77 13.48 9.76
C ASN A 198 -3.42 12.78 11.09
N GLN A 199 -4.42 12.51 11.94
CA GLN A 199 -4.26 11.75 13.20
C GLN A 199 -4.36 10.24 12.97
N ALA A 200 -4.76 9.81 11.78
CA ALA A 200 -4.89 8.41 11.41
C ALA A 200 -3.79 7.97 10.45
N VAL A 201 -3.60 6.66 10.33
CA VAL A 201 -2.73 6.04 9.34
C VAL A 201 -3.56 5.12 8.47
N MET A 202 -3.67 5.43 7.18
CA MET A 202 -4.33 4.60 6.19
C MET A 202 -3.30 3.77 5.42
N ASN A 203 -3.54 2.47 5.27
CA ASN A 203 -2.74 1.59 4.44
C ASN A 203 -3.39 1.41 3.07
N VAL A 204 -2.55 1.51 2.03
CA VAL A 204 -2.87 1.09 0.67
C VAL A 204 -1.68 0.30 0.16
N ARG A 205 -1.85 -0.98 -0.12
CA ARG A 205 -0.75 -1.87 -0.54
C ARG A 205 -1.15 -2.75 -1.71
N PHE A 206 -0.17 -3.15 -2.49
CA PHE A 206 -0.36 -4.15 -3.53
C PHE A 206 -0.01 -5.54 -3.00
N GLU A 207 -0.95 -6.46 -3.09
CA GLU A 207 -0.76 -7.87 -2.74
C GLU A 207 -0.34 -8.66 -3.98
N GLU A 208 0.97 -8.89 -4.13
CA GLU A 208 1.57 -9.61 -5.27
C GLU A 208 0.91 -10.99 -5.51
N LYS A 209 0.66 -11.72 -4.44
CA LYS A 209 0.07 -13.07 -4.49
C LYS A 209 -1.30 -13.12 -5.14
N TYR A 210 -2.09 -12.08 -4.98
CA TYR A 210 -3.47 -12.01 -5.45
C TYR A 210 -3.64 -11.03 -6.62
N GLY A 211 -2.58 -10.28 -6.99
CA GLY A 211 -2.63 -9.29 -8.05
C GLY A 211 -3.66 -8.18 -7.81
N ARG A 212 -3.84 -7.78 -6.54
CA ARG A 212 -4.84 -6.79 -6.15
C ARG A 212 -4.23 -5.71 -5.24
N ILE A 213 -4.87 -4.56 -5.23
CA ILE A 213 -4.61 -3.51 -4.25
C ILE A 213 -5.56 -3.77 -3.07
N VAL A 214 -5.04 -3.72 -1.85
CA VAL A 214 -5.84 -3.75 -0.62
C VAL A 214 -5.63 -2.45 0.12
N MET A 215 -6.71 -1.91 0.64
CA MET A 215 -6.72 -0.64 1.36
C MET A 215 -7.65 -0.71 2.56
N ASP A 216 -7.34 0.10 3.57
CA ASP A 216 -8.23 0.29 4.70
C ASP A 216 -9.49 1.03 4.23
N HIS A 217 -10.67 0.58 4.67
CA HIS A 217 -11.91 1.32 4.49
C HIS A 217 -11.93 2.53 5.40
N LEU A 218 -12.41 3.66 4.87
CA LEU A 218 -12.48 4.93 5.59
C LEU A 218 -13.92 5.26 5.97
N SER A 219 -14.15 5.48 7.26
CA SER A 219 -15.43 5.94 7.79
C SER A 219 -15.28 7.26 8.55
N PRO A 220 -16.31 8.12 8.59
CA PRO A 220 -16.26 9.34 9.39
C PRO A 220 -16.20 9.00 10.89
N GLU A 221 -15.39 9.72 11.67
CA GLU A 221 -15.28 9.54 13.12
C GLU A 221 -16.62 9.66 13.85
N ALA A 222 -17.55 10.43 13.28
CA ALA A 222 -18.92 10.55 13.76
C ALA A 222 -19.87 10.77 12.58
N PRO A 223 -21.17 10.35 12.67
CA PRO A 223 -22.13 10.50 11.58
C PRO A 223 -22.34 11.96 11.14
N SER A 224 -22.15 12.92 12.04
CA SER A 224 -22.26 14.36 11.74
C SER A 224 -21.10 14.89 10.87
N LEU A 225 -20.04 14.12 10.67
CA LEU A 225 -18.85 14.47 9.89
C LEU A 225 -18.87 13.82 8.50
N GLU A 226 -19.98 13.20 8.10
CA GLU A 226 -20.14 12.62 6.77
C GLU A 226 -19.93 13.68 5.68
N GLY A 227 -19.04 13.35 4.71
CA GLY A 227 -18.63 14.26 3.62
C GLY A 227 -17.47 15.20 3.98
N LEU A 228 -17.02 15.24 5.24
CA LEU A 228 -15.83 15.98 5.68
C LEU A 228 -14.64 15.02 5.77
N TYR A 229 -14.01 14.72 4.64
CA TYR A 229 -13.01 13.65 4.53
C TYR A 229 -11.77 13.83 5.41
N SER A 230 -11.44 15.05 5.83
CA SER A 230 -10.39 15.31 6.82
C SER A 230 -10.65 14.71 8.22
N TYR A 231 -11.86 14.20 8.46
CA TYR A 231 -12.27 13.50 9.68
C TYR A 231 -12.56 12.02 9.44
N TYR A 232 -12.13 11.46 8.30
CA TYR A 232 -12.29 10.05 8.04
C TYR A 232 -11.09 9.28 8.58
N VAL A 233 -11.36 8.12 9.15
CA VAL A 233 -10.34 7.23 9.73
C VAL A 233 -10.60 5.79 9.30
N PRO A 234 -9.58 4.90 9.29
CA PRO A 234 -9.79 3.48 9.09
C PRO A 234 -10.71 2.86 10.14
N ASP A 235 -11.68 2.06 9.71
CA ASP A 235 -12.68 1.40 10.59
C ASP A 235 -12.43 -0.10 10.79
N LEU A 236 -11.22 -0.58 10.44
CA LEU A 236 -10.78 -1.98 10.54
C LEU A 236 -11.39 -2.93 9.50
N SER A 237 -12.22 -2.45 8.57
CA SER A 237 -12.59 -3.19 7.37
C SER A 237 -11.64 -2.87 6.21
N TYR A 238 -11.69 -3.66 5.15
CA TYR A 238 -10.78 -3.52 4.02
C TYR A 238 -11.53 -3.57 2.71
N ASP A 239 -11.07 -2.74 1.77
CA ASP A 239 -11.52 -2.77 0.38
C ASP A 239 -10.40 -3.22 -0.54
N SER A 240 -10.74 -3.61 -1.76
CA SER A 240 -9.74 -3.97 -2.76
C SER A 240 -10.10 -3.49 -4.15
N TYR A 241 -9.06 -3.19 -4.93
CA TYR A 241 -9.15 -3.10 -6.38
C TYR A 241 -8.42 -4.28 -7.02
N ALA A 242 -9.13 -5.11 -7.77
CA ALA A 242 -8.57 -6.23 -8.51
C ALA A 242 -8.60 -5.95 -10.01
N TYR A 243 -7.51 -6.29 -10.71
CA TYR A 243 -7.44 -6.10 -12.16
C TYR A 243 -8.10 -7.27 -12.89
N ASN A 244 -9.10 -6.98 -13.72
CA ASN A 244 -9.85 -7.99 -14.47
C ASN A 244 -9.37 -8.21 -15.92
N GLY A 245 -8.22 -7.63 -16.29
CA GLY A 245 -7.68 -7.66 -17.65
C GLY A 245 -8.01 -6.41 -18.48
N ALA A 246 -8.89 -5.52 -17.97
CA ALA A 246 -9.25 -4.25 -18.61
C ALA A 246 -9.30 -3.11 -17.59
N TYR A 247 -9.83 -3.38 -16.41
CA TYR A 247 -10.09 -2.38 -15.36
C TYR A 247 -9.69 -2.89 -13.97
N TRP A 248 -9.32 -1.96 -13.11
CA TRP A 248 -9.23 -2.16 -11.68
C TRP A 248 -10.63 -1.96 -11.07
N VAL A 249 -11.22 -3.03 -10.56
CA VAL A 249 -12.61 -3.04 -10.07
C VAL A 249 -12.62 -3.07 -8.55
N LEU A 250 -13.36 -2.13 -7.95
CA LEU A 250 -13.57 -2.06 -6.50
C LEU A 250 -14.41 -3.25 -6.02
N THR A 251 -13.98 -3.83 -4.93
CA THR A 251 -14.75 -4.75 -4.10
C THR A 251 -14.61 -4.30 -2.66
N GLU A 252 -15.72 -3.96 -2.04
CA GLU A 252 -15.79 -3.51 -0.66
C GLU A 252 -15.90 -4.72 0.30
N ASP A 253 -15.56 -4.52 1.56
CA ASP A 253 -15.69 -5.50 2.66
C ASP A 253 -14.97 -6.83 2.39
N ILE A 254 -13.73 -6.78 1.95
CA ILE A 254 -12.93 -7.99 1.77
C ILE A 254 -12.33 -8.47 3.09
N ILE A 255 -12.13 -9.79 3.20
CA ILE A 255 -11.31 -10.37 4.26
C ILE A 255 -9.84 -10.29 3.82
N ALA A 256 -9.07 -9.38 4.42
CA ALA A 256 -7.64 -9.28 4.21
C ALA A 256 -6.91 -10.04 5.34
N VAL A 257 -6.25 -11.14 4.99
CA VAL A 257 -5.43 -11.92 5.93
C VAL A 257 -3.97 -11.54 5.71
N ASN A 258 -3.26 -11.21 6.79
CA ASN A 258 -1.82 -11.01 6.72
C ASN A 258 -1.15 -12.30 6.24
N ASP A 259 -0.24 -12.18 5.29
CA ASP A 259 0.47 -13.35 4.78
C ASP A 259 1.32 -13.97 5.90
N PRO A 260 1.16 -15.28 6.20
CA PRO A 260 1.92 -15.95 7.25
C PRO A 260 3.44 -15.93 7.02
N GLU A 261 3.91 -15.48 5.87
CA GLU A 261 5.35 -15.28 5.61
C GLU A 261 5.96 -14.08 6.37
N PHE A 262 5.15 -13.12 6.81
CA PHE A 262 5.60 -11.98 7.63
C PHE A 262 5.67 -12.28 9.13
N GLU A 263 5.20 -13.43 9.59
CA GLU A 263 5.44 -13.83 10.97
C GLU A 263 6.94 -14.05 11.18
N PRO A 264 7.53 -13.45 12.21
CA PRO A 264 8.94 -13.64 12.48
C PRO A 264 9.21 -15.13 12.76
N LYS A 265 9.86 -15.80 11.81
CA LYS A 265 10.17 -17.25 11.88
C LYS A 265 11.11 -17.59 13.04
N SER A 266 11.62 -16.58 13.75
CA SER A 266 12.50 -16.75 14.89
C SER A 266 12.53 -15.51 15.79
N PHE A 267 12.79 -15.72 17.09
CA PHE A 267 13.03 -14.65 18.05
C PHE A 267 14.37 -14.88 18.78
N ILE A 268 14.94 -13.82 19.31
CA ILE A 268 16.17 -13.87 20.09
C ILE A 268 15.79 -13.91 21.57
N GLN A 269 16.25 -14.93 22.30
CA GLN A 269 16.05 -15.08 23.73
C GLN A 269 17.41 -15.22 24.42
N MET A 270 17.56 -14.54 25.55
CA MET A 270 18.73 -14.76 26.39
C MET A 270 18.58 -16.09 27.14
N ASN A 271 19.55 -16.97 27.00
CA ASN A 271 19.59 -18.20 27.75
C ASN A 271 19.93 -17.88 29.23
N ALA A 272 18.97 -18.09 30.13
CA ALA A 272 19.10 -17.76 31.54
C ALA A 272 20.26 -18.50 32.26
N ARG A 273 20.76 -19.61 31.69
CA ARG A 273 21.82 -20.42 32.25
C ARG A 273 23.22 -20.00 31.79
N THR A 274 23.33 -19.50 30.55
CA THR A 274 24.63 -19.18 29.93
C THR A 274 24.82 -17.68 29.69
N GLY A 275 23.77 -16.86 29.85
CA GLY A 275 23.78 -15.42 29.54
C GLY A 275 23.95 -15.09 28.04
N LYS A 276 23.94 -16.09 27.16
CA LYS A 276 24.13 -15.90 25.73
C LYS A 276 22.79 -15.70 25.02
N LEU A 277 22.79 -14.87 23.99
CA LEU A 277 21.64 -14.68 23.11
C LEU A 277 21.52 -15.86 22.14
N GLU A 278 20.41 -16.56 22.21
CA GLU A 278 20.08 -17.71 21.36
C GLU A 278 18.89 -17.34 20.45
N ARG A 279 19.01 -17.66 19.16
CA ARG A 279 17.92 -17.52 18.20
C ARG A 279 17.05 -18.77 18.25
N LYS A 280 15.79 -18.63 18.68
CA LYS A 280 14.80 -19.71 18.70
C LYS A 280 13.80 -19.55 17.57
N LYS A 281 13.48 -20.65 16.89
CA LYS A 281 12.39 -20.67 15.91
C LYS A 281 11.06 -20.57 16.63
N LEU A 282 10.17 -19.70 16.14
CA LEU A 282 8.76 -19.71 16.52
C LEU A 282 8.13 -21.01 16.03
N LYS A 283 7.46 -21.74 16.91
CA LYS A 283 6.65 -22.89 16.52
C LYS A 283 5.38 -22.35 15.87
N LYS A 284 5.02 -22.90 14.71
CA LYS A 284 3.81 -22.51 13.97
C LYS A 284 2.51 -22.92 14.67
N ASP A 285 2.58 -23.94 15.53
CA ASP A 285 1.40 -24.48 16.18
C ASP A 285 1.20 -23.80 17.53
N TRP A 286 -0.01 -23.35 17.79
CA TRP A 286 -0.40 -22.91 19.10
C TRP A 286 -0.23 -24.09 20.07
N ILE A 287 0.62 -23.92 21.06
CA ILE A 287 0.81 -24.93 22.10
C ILE A 287 -0.07 -24.50 23.26
N ASN A 288 -1.09 -25.30 23.54
CA ASN A 288 -1.87 -25.14 24.75
C ASN A 288 -0.92 -25.19 25.96
N PRO A 289 -0.74 -24.11 26.73
CA PRO A 289 0.17 -24.09 27.87
C PRO A 289 -0.24 -25.06 28.98
N THR A 290 -1.45 -25.58 28.95
CA THR A 290 -1.99 -26.56 29.91
C THR A 290 -1.95 -28.01 29.38
N ALA A 291 -1.58 -28.23 28.08
CA ALA A 291 -1.44 -29.59 27.56
C ALA A 291 -0.22 -30.27 28.19
N GLY A 292 -0.46 -31.22 29.07
CA GLY A 292 0.57 -32.07 29.71
C GLY A 292 0.83 -31.84 31.21
N LYS A 293 0.06 -31.00 31.87
CA LYS A 293 0.02 -30.92 33.34
C LYS A 293 -1.27 -31.54 33.86
N ASN A 294 -1.18 -32.81 34.25
CA ASN A 294 -2.13 -33.36 35.18
C ASN A 294 -1.84 -32.75 36.56
N ASN A 295 -2.44 -31.63 36.86
CA ASN A 295 -2.49 -31.08 38.19
C ASN A 295 -3.95 -30.78 38.51
N ASP A 296 -4.51 -31.68 39.34
CA ASP A 296 -5.65 -31.34 40.17
C ASP A 296 -5.35 -30.08 40.96
N GLY A 297 -6.07 -29.02 40.71
CA GLY A 297 -6.17 -27.92 41.62
C GLY A 297 -5.87 -26.51 41.16
N ASP A 298 -5.34 -26.25 39.97
CA ASP A 298 -5.15 -24.89 39.48
C ASP A 298 -6.27 -24.44 38.53
N ILE A 299 -7.17 -23.66 39.08
CA ILE A 299 -8.19 -22.96 38.28
C ILE A 299 -7.49 -21.83 37.51
N ASN A 300 -7.02 -22.15 36.30
CA ASN A 300 -6.57 -21.13 35.38
C ASN A 300 -7.79 -20.37 34.84
N HIS A 301 -7.94 -19.15 35.24
CA HIS A 301 -8.90 -18.22 34.65
C HIS A 301 -8.47 -17.87 33.22
N VAL A 302 -8.70 -18.77 32.27
CA VAL A 302 -8.66 -18.43 30.85
C VAL A 302 -9.97 -17.72 30.54
N ALA A 303 -9.87 -16.50 30.00
CA ALA A 303 -11.04 -15.77 29.52
C ALA A 303 -11.71 -16.65 28.45
N ARG A 304 -12.89 -17.21 28.75
CA ARG A 304 -13.70 -17.98 27.81
C ARG A 304 -14.57 -17.02 27.05
N THR A 305 -14.41 -16.96 25.73
CA THR A 305 -15.39 -16.29 24.86
C THR A 305 -16.56 -17.26 24.61
N PRO A 306 -17.79 -16.77 24.34
CA PRO A 306 -18.93 -17.63 24.00
C PRO A 306 -18.65 -18.60 22.85
N GLU A 307 -17.72 -18.27 21.96
CA GLU A 307 -17.29 -19.11 20.84
C GLU A 307 -16.35 -20.27 21.27
N SER A 308 -15.61 -20.11 22.36
CA SER A 308 -14.74 -21.18 22.88
C SER A 308 -15.54 -22.32 23.54
N GLU A 309 -16.72 -22.01 24.05
CA GLU A 309 -17.61 -23.03 24.65
C GLU A 309 -18.33 -23.90 23.61
N LEU A 310 -18.49 -23.39 22.39
CA LEU A 310 -19.11 -24.14 21.26
C LEU A 310 -18.15 -25.18 20.66
N ASN A 311 -16.85 -25.02 20.82
CA ASN A 311 -15.85 -25.93 20.26
C ASN A 311 -15.42 -27.07 21.20
N ASP A 312 -15.71 -26.99 22.49
CA ASP A 312 -15.30 -28.01 23.46
C ASP A 312 -16.24 -29.24 23.56
N THR A 313 -17.34 -29.24 22.84
CA THR A 313 -18.37 -30.31 23.00
C THR A 313 -18.55 -31.27 21.82
N GLU A 314 -17.83 -31.08 20.70
CA GLU A 314 -17.99 -32.01 19.57
C GLU A 314 -16.69 -32.42 18.92
N ASN A 315 -16.29 -33.69 19.10
CA ASN A 315 -15.40 -34.36 18.14
C ASN A 315 -15.92 -34.10 16.72
N PRO A 316 -15.03 -33.76 15.75
CA PRO A 316 -15.45 -33.48 14.39
C PRO A 316 -16.25 -34.73 13.88
N LYS A 317 -17.56 -34.56 13.74
CA LYS A 317 -18.40 -35.60 13.16
C LYS A 317 -17.91 -35.87 11.75
N GLU A 318 -17.41 -37.07 11.50
CA GLU A 318 -17.15 -37.53 10.14
C GLU A 318 -18.50 -37.62 9.40
N TYR A 319 -18.76 -36.56 8.62
CA TYR A 319 -19.96 -36.54 7.76
C TYR A 319 -19.80 -37.54 6.62
N ASN A 320 -20.77 -38.47 6.49
CA ASN A 320 -20.79 -39.36 5.36
C ASN A 320 -21.01 -38.58 4.05
N LYS A 321 -20.71 -39.18 2.88
CA LYS A 321 -20.80 -38.53 1.56
C LYS A 321 -22.19 -37.89 1.28
N LYS A 322 -23.26 -38.40 1.87
CA LYS A 322 -24.64 -37.93 1.71
C LYS A 322 -24.88 -36.64 2.50
N GLU A 323 -24.32 -36.54 3.70
CA GLU A 323 -24.39 -35.38 4.56
C GLU A 323 -23.51 -34.25 4.03
N GLN A 324 -22.31 -34.54 3.54
CA GLN A 324 -21.45 -33.57 2.88
C GLN A 324 -22.13 -32.95 1.64
N ARG A 325 -22.89 -33.77 0.84
CA ARG A 325 -23.67 -33.24 -0.28
C ARG A 325 -24.83 -32.35 0.17
N LYS A 326 -25.46 -32.67 1.33
CA LYS A 326 -26.52 -31.86 1.92
C LYS A 326 -26.03 -30.54 2.43
N LEU A 327 -24.87 -30.51 3.11
CA LEU A 327 -24.19 -29.33 3.57
C LEU A 327 -23.73 -28.43 2.41
N ARG A 328 -23.12 -28.99 1.35
CA ARG A 328 -22.77 -28.24 0.14
C ARG A 328 -23.99 -27.61 -0.56
N ARG A 329 -25.14 -28.28 -0.55
CA ARG A 329 -26.38 -27.69 -1.10
C ARG A 329 -26.96 -26.60 -0.21
N ALA A 330 -26.86 -26.73 1.11
CA ALA A 330 -27.27 -25.71 2.06
C ALA A 330 -26.39 -24.47 1.95
N TYR A 331 -25.06 -24.67 1.87
CA TYR A 331 -24.08 -23.57 1.70
C TYR A 331 -24.29 -22.82 0.37
N ARG A 332 -24.57 -23.51 -0.74
CA ARG A 332 -24.91 -22.86 -2.02
C ARG A 332 -26.22 -22.05 -1.97
N ARG A 333 -27.15 -22.38 -1.07
CA ARG A 333 -28.41 -21.64 -0.90
C ARG A 333 -28.31 -20.50 0.08
N ASN A 334 -27.38 -20.55 0.98
CA ASN A 334 -27.13 -19.53 1.99
C ASN A 334 -25.61 -19.45 2.31
N PRO A 335 -24.84 -18.75 1.49
CA PRO A 335 -23.38 -18.67 1.64
C PRO A 335 -22.92 -17.99 2.96
N SER A 336 -23.76 -17.14 3.55
CA SER A 336 -23.46 -16.43 4.80
C SER A 336 -23.60 -17.28 6.07
N GLY A 337 -24.18 -18.50 5.97
CA GLY A 337 -24.44 -19.36 7.13
C GLY A 337 -25.51 -18.84 8.11
N LEU A 338 -25.99 -17.60 7.93
CA LEU A 338 -27.01 -16.99 8.78
C LEU A 338 -28.38 -17.50 8.38
N SER A 339 -28.98 -18.36 9.21
CA SER A 339 -30.35 -18.82 9.01
C SER A 339 -31.34 -17.76 9.52
N VAL A 340 -31.85 -16.92 8.61
CA VAL A 340 -32.94 -16.00 8.93
C VAL A 340 -34.23 -16.81 9.02
N THR A 341 -34.51 -17.35 10.19
CA THR A 341 -35.75 -18.10 10.45
C THR A 341 -36.99 -17.22 10.55
N THR A 342 -36.82 -15.87 10.54
CA THR A 342 -37.91 -14.89 10.67
C THR A 342 -38.79 -14.76 9.42
N GLY A 343 -38.33 -15.15 8.24
CA GLY A 343 -39.06 -14.95 6.98
C GLY A 343 -40.36 -15.78 6.84
N LYS A 344 -40.46 -16.93 7.47
CA LYS A 344 -41.68 -17.76 7.41
C LYS A 344 -42.75 -17.36 8.41
N TYR A 345 -42.37 -16.80 9.55
CA TYR A 345 -43.33 -16.38 10.59
C TYR A 345 -44.06 -15.10 10.21
N ASN A 346 -43.37 -14.16 9.54
CA ASN A 346 -43.99 -12.90 9.10
C ASN A 346 -44.95 -13.07 7.90
N ARG A 347 -44.71 -14.04 7.00
CA ARG A 347 -45.63 -14.27 5.86
C ARG A 347 -47.02 -14.81 6.28
N LYS A 348 -47.13 -15.59 7.35
CA LYS A 348 -48.42 -16.05 7.86
C LYS A 348 -49.20 -14.95 8.59
N LYS A 349 -48.54 -13.99 9.25
CA LYS A 349 -49.18 -12.85 9.93
C LYS A 349 -49.78 -11.84 8.97
N TYR A 350 -49.13 -11.61 7.82
CA TYR A 350 -49.63 -10.65 6.81
C TYR A 350 -50.76 -11.18 5.94
N ARG A 351 -50.93 -12.52 5.84
CA ARG A 351 -52.05 -13.11 5.08
C ARG A 351 -53.39 -13.15 5.84
N GLN A 352 -53.39 -12.82 7.12
CA GLN A 352 -54.64 -12.82 7.94
C GLN A 352 -55.21 -11.40 8.18
N LYS A 353 -54.69 -10.36 7.53
CA LYS A 353 -55.15 -8.97 7.71
C LYS A 353 -55.46 -8.24 6.40
N THR A 354 -56.06 -8.89 5.43
CA THR A 354 -56.77 -8.21 4.33
C THR A 354 -58.19 -8.75 4.28
N PRO A 355 -59.20 -7.85 4.39
CA PRO A 355 -60.60 -8.23 4.36
C PRO A 355 -61.04 -8.82 3.00
#